data_d47b08a5f05a1acbe2b30bec40be6936
#
_entry.id   d47b08a5f05a1acbe2b30bec40be6936
#
_cell.length_a   1.000
_cell.length_b   1.000
_cell.length_c   1.000
_cell.angle_alpha   90.00
_cell.angle_beta   90.00
_cell.angle_gamma   90.00
#
_symmetry.space_group_name_H-M   'P 1'
#
loop_
_entity.id
_entity.type
_entity.pdbx_description
1 polymer ?
#
loop_
_entity_poly.entity_id
_entity_poly.type
_entity_poly.pdbx_seq_one_letter_code
_entity_poly.pdbx_strand_id
1 'polypeptide(L)' 'MRLKMETKSLFIEFMGDSPMIKVLDYLLTERELDFSITDMAENAGIGRATLYRLWDNLIKNRIIVHTRDIGKAKLYKL' A
#
# COMPACT_ATOMS: atom_id res chain seq x y z
N MET A 1 -3.70 -7.84 16.19
CA MET A 1 -2.91 -9.02 16.01
C MET A 1 -1.41 -8.77 16.13
N ARG A 2 -0.80 -9.37 17.11
CA ARG A 2 0.60 -9.11 17.38
C ARG A 2 1.54 -9.58 16.28
N LEU A 3 1.19 -10.66 15.61
CA LEU A 3 2.00 -11.20 14.52
C LEU A 3 2.21 -10.21 13.41
N LYS A 4 1.21 -9.36 13.18
CA LYS A 4 1.31 -8.36 12.13
C LYS A 4 2.45 -7.39 12.35
N MET A 5 2.62 -6.92 13.58
CA MET A 5 3.72 -6.02 13.90
C MET A 5 5.06 -6.73 13.80
N GLU A 6 5.11 -7.97 14.24
CA GLU A 6 6.33 -8.75 14.14
C GLU A 6 6.70 -9.00 12.69
N THR A 7 5.70 -9.27 11.85
CA THR A 7 5.91 -9.47 10.43
C THR A 7 6.48 -8.21 9.78
N LYS A 8 5.93 -7.04 10.15
CA LYS A 8 6.43 -5.79 9.65
C LYS A 8 7.91 -5.60 9.99
N SER A 9 8.26 -5.84 11.25
CA SER A 9 9.65 -5.69 11.69
C SER A 9 10.57 -6.63 10.94
N LEU A 10 10.15 -7.87 10.73
CA LEU A 10 10.95 -8.84 10.00
C LEU A 10 11.14 -8.43 8.55
N PHE A 11 10.08 -7.94 7.91
CA PHE A 11 10.17 -7.48 6.53
C PHE A 11 11.16 -6.34 6.41
N ILE A 12 11.06 -5.34 7.28
CA ILE A 12 11.98 -4.20 7.25
C ILE A 12 13.41 -4.67 7.49
N GLU A 13 13.58 -5.59 8.41
CA GLU A 13 14.92 -6.07 8.78
C GLU A 13 15.58 -6.85 7.66
N PHE A 14 14.84 -7.73 6.99
CA PHE A 14 15.40 -8.56 5.93
C PHE A 14 15.42 -7.90 4.57
N MET A 15 14.36 -7.18 4.24
CA MET A 15 14.17 -6.61 2.90
C MET A 15 14.62 -5.16 2.83
N GLY A 16 14.96 -4.59 3.98
CA GLY A 16 15.31 -3.19 4.04
C GLY A 16 14.09 -2.32 3.88
N ASP A 17 14.34 -1.08 3.54
CA ASP A 17 13.31 -0.05 3.48
C ASP A 17 12.80 0.12 2.06
N SER A 18 12.47 -1.00 1.39
CA SER A 18 12.04 -0.92 0.01
C SER A 18 10.62 -0.37 -0.10
N PRO A 19 10.32 0.34 -1.19
CA PRO A 19 8.97 0.87 -1.39
C PRO A 19 7.90 -0.21 -1.40
N MET A 20 8.17 -1.36 -2.00
CA MET A 20 7.18 -2.43 -2.06
C MET A 20 6.84 -2.97 -0.68
N ILE A 21 7.82 -3.07 0.20
CA ILE A 21 7.57 -3.53 1.57
C ILE A 21 6.68 -2.53 2.31
N LYS A 22 6.92 -1.23 2.10
CA LYS A 22 6.09 -0.20 2.69
C LYS A 22 4.64 -0.30 2.19
N VAL A 23 4.47 -0.57 0.91
CA VAL A 23 3.14 -0.74 0.32
C VAL A 23 2.44 -1.93 0.97
N LEU A 24 3.10 -3.07 1.04
CA LEU A 24 2.50 -4.27 1.61
C LEU A 24 2.13 -4.08 3.07
N ASP A 25 2.99 -3.40 3.82
CA ASP A 25 2.70 -3.11 5.22
C ASP A 25 1.47 -2.22 5.36
N TYR A 26 1.37 -1.19 4.53
CA TYR A 26 0.21 -0.31 4.53
C TYR A 26 -1.07 -1.08 4.23
N LEU A 27 -1.03 -1.94 3.22
CA LEU A 27 -2.19 -2.73 2.83
C LEU A 27 -2.65 -3.65 3.95
N LEU A 28 -1.71 -4.28 4.62
CA LEU A 28 -2.06 -5.17 5.74
C LEU A 28 -2.62 -4.40 6.91
N THR A 29 -2.17 -3.19 7.12
CA THR A 29 -2.64 -2.34 8.21
C THR A 29 -4.04 -1.79 7.93
N GLU A 30 -4.30 -1.37 6.70
CA GLU A 30 -5.53 -0.69 6.32
C GLU A 30 -6.46 -1.57 5.49
N ARG A 31 -6.38 -2.87 5.65
CA ARG A 31 -7.07 -3.79 4.76
C ARG A 31 -8.59 -3.70 4.80
N GLU A 32 -9.14 -3.09 5.84
CA GLU A 32 -10.59 -2.95 5.95
C GLU A 32 -11.11 -1.66 5.33
N LEU A 33 -10.21 -0.77 4.92
CA LEU A 33 -10.57 0.53 4.39
C LEU A 33 -10.11 0.69 2.95
N ASP A 34 -10.85 1.49 2.19
CA ASP A 34 -10.35 1.86 0.87
C ASP A 34 -9.49 3.13 1.00
N PHE A 35 -8.65 3.37 -0.01
CA PHE A 35 -7.66 4.45 0.03
C PHE A 35 -7.36 4.93 -1.37
N SER A 36 -6.91 6.18 -1.46
CA SER A 36 -6.41 6.72 -2.72
C SER A 36 -4.90 6.53 -2.78
N ILE A 37 -4.33 6.76 -3.97
CA ILE A 37 -2.88 6.71 -4.13
C ILE A 37 -2.21 7.78 -3.26
N THR A 38 -2.87 8.93 -3.10
CA THR A 38 -2.36 10.00 -2.25
C THR A 38 -2.31 9.55 -0.78
N ASP A 39 -3.35 8.89 -0.31
CA ASP A 39 -3.39 8.38 1.06
C ASP A 39 -2.23 7.43 1.30
N MET A 40 -1.99 6.52 0.38
CA MET A 40 -0.89 5.57 0.54
C MET A 40 0.46 6.27 0.51
N ALA A 41 0.65 7.21 -0.41
CA ALA A 41 1.92 7.94 -0.51
C ALA A 41 2.24 8.65 0.80
N GLU A 42 1.25 9.31 1.37
CA GLU A 42 1.45 10.07 2.62
C GLU A 42 1.64 9.18 3.82
N ASN A 43 0.82 8.15 3.94
CA ASN A 43 0.81 7.32 5.14
C ASN A 43 1.88 6.25 5.14
N ALA A 44 2.27 5.76 3.98
CA ALA A 44 3.35 4.78 3.88
C ALA A 44 4.72 5.42 3.71
N GLY A 45 4.76 6.73 3.48
CA GLY A 45 6.02 7.45 3.33
C GLY A 45 6.74 7.11 2.06
N ILE A 46 6.01 7.02 0.95
CA ILE A 46 6.56 6.66 -0.36
C ILE A 46 6.38 7.85 -1.30
N GLY A 47 7.42 8.16 -2.06
CA GLY A 47 7.32 9.20 -3.07
C GLY A 47 6.30 8.81 -4.14
N ARG A 48 5.57 9.81 -4.65
CA ARG A 48 4.51 9.55 -5.62
C ARG A 48 5.02 8.92 -6.90
N ALA A 49 6.17 9.38 -7.40
CA ALA A 49 6.71 8.83 -8.63
C ALA A 49 7.01 7.35 -8.49
N THR A 50 7.59 6.96 -7.36
CA THR A 50 7.88 5.57 -7.07
C THR A 50 6.59 4.76 -6.95
N LEU A 51 5.61 5.33 -6.25
CA LEU A 51 4.34 4.65 -6.04
C LEU A 51 3.59 4.45 -7.35
N TYR A 52 3.62 5.43 -8.26
CA TYR A 52 2.98 5.28 -9.57
C TYR A 52 3.56 4.11 -10.34
N ARG A 53 4.87 3.92 -10.26
CA ARG A 53 5.51 2.79 -10.94
C ARG A 53 5.07 1.45 -10.38
N LEU A 54 4.80 1.39 -9.09
CA LEU A 54 4.34 0.15 -8.45
C LEU A 54 2.86 -0.09 -8.64
N TRP A 55 2.10 0.97 -8.86
CA TRP A 55 0.64 0.91 -8.87
C TRP A 55 0.09 -0.02 -9.94
N ASP A 56 0.64 0.07 -11.14
CA ASP A 56 0.19 -0.78 -12.24
C ASP A 56 0.39 -2.25 -11.91
N ASN A 57 1.50 -2.60 -11.29
CA ASN A 57 1.76 -3.98 -10.89
C ASN A 57 0.79 -4.45 -9.81
N LEU A 58 0.44 -3.57 -8.89
CA LEU A 58 -0.50 -3.90 -7.84
C LEU A 58 -1.88 -4.21 -8.42
N ILE A 59 -2.33 -3.40 -9.36
CA ILE A 59 -3.61 -3.60 -10.01
C ILE A 59 -3.58 -4.84 -10.91
N LYS A 60 -2.52 -4.97 -11.71
CA LYS A 60 -2.39 -6.05 -12.66
C LYS A 60 -2.39 -7.41 -11.96
N ASN A 61 -1.76 -7.50 -10.82
CA ASN A 61 -1.68 -8.74 -10.06
C ASN A 61 -2.84 -8.88 -9.06
N ARG A 62 -3.80 -7.95 -9.12
CA ARG A 62 -5.00 -7.99 -8.29
C ARG A 62 -4.70 -7.94 -6.80
N ILE A 63 -3.59 -7.30 -6.45
CA ILE A 63 -3.25 -7.08 -5.05
C ILE A 63 -4.16 -6.01 -4.48
N ILE A 64 -4.48 -4.99 -5.30
CA ILE A 64 -5.48 -3.98 -4.95
C ILE A 64 -6.52 -3.93 -6.05
N VAL A 65 -7.75 -3.54 -5.68
CA VAL A 65 -8.83 -3.41 -6.64
C VAL A 65 -9.47 -2.03 -6.45
N HIS A 66 -9.95 -1.47 -7.55
CA HIS A 66 -10.67 -0.20 -7.52
C HIS A 66 -12.04 -0.42 -6.88
N THR A 67 -12.41 0.42 -5.91
CA THR A 67 -13.68 0.29 -5.21
C THR A 67 -14.68 1.33 -5.63
N ARG A 68 -14.29 2.61 -5.62
CA ARG A 68 -15.22 3.69 -5.95
C ARG A 68 -14.44 4.97 -6.21
N ASP A 69 -15.15 5.97 -6.72
CA ASP A 69 -14.59 7.30 -6.92
C ASP A 69 -15.28 8.29 -5.99
N ILE A 70 -14.52 9.22 -5.46
CA ILE A 70 -15.05 10.35 -4.70
C ILE A 70 -14.53 11.60 -5.39
N GLY A 71 -15.40 12.28 -6.13
CA GLY A 71 -14.97 13.41 -6.95
C GLY A 71 -13.95 12.93 -7.98
N LYS A 72 -12.76 13.51 -7.97
CA LYS A 72 -11.69 13.12 -8.90
C LYS A 72 -10.77 12.05 -8.32
N ALA A 73 -10.99 11.66 -7.08
CA ALA A 73 -10.14 10.67 -6.44
C ALA A 73 -10.66 9.27 -6.67
N LYS A 74 -9.77 8.36 -7.03
CA LYS A 74 -10.10 6.95 -7.17
C LYS A 74 -9.66 6.23 -5.92
N LEU A 75 -10.53 5.39 -5.38
CA LEU A 75 -10.26 4.64 -4.17
C LEU A 75 -10.05 3.18 -4.49
N TYR A 76 -9.15 2.57 -3.74
CA TYR A 76 -8.76 1.18 -3.94
C TYR A 76 -8.76 0.45 -2.60
N LYS A 77 -8.74 -0.87 -2.66
CA LYS A 77 -8.74 -1.71 -1.47
C LYS A 77 -7.96 -2.99 -1.75
N LEU A 78 -7.40 -3.54 -0.68
CA LEU A 78 -6.73 -4.84 -0.74
C LEU A 78 -7.71 -5.95 -1.16
#